data_b14c29519a6f37d404c7ed45b33ce836
#
_entry.id   b14c29519a6f37d404c7ed45b33ce836
#
_cell.length_a   1.000
_cell.length_b   1.000
_cell.length_c   1.000
_cell.angle_alpha   90.00
_cell.angle_beta   90.00
_cell.angle_gamma   90.00
#
_symmetry.space_group_name_H-M   'P 1'
#
loop_
_entity.id
_entity.type
_entity.pdbx_description
1 polymer ?
#
loop_
_entity_poly.entity_id
_entity_poly.type
_entity_poly.pdbx_seq_one_letter_code
_entity_poly.pdbx_strand_id
1 'polypeptide(L)'
;MCSQENKQRLISLGENVTDEWIQTQLNECVSKIAKNMQRFGTQFPSACATNGRYRLKANDDWTNGFWTGMLWLAYEWSPQEKFRLLAMENIDSFQQRLEEHFVLDHHDIGFLYSLSAGAGYKITGDERCKQEVLAAAEVLSARFQENGSFIQAWGHYGDPKEYRLIIDSLMNLPLLFEATKLSGNRVYEEIASRHYHTLMKTVIKSDATTYHTYYFDPETGKPKHGATHQGHSDTSIWARGQSWAILGIPLNETFLHSQPFPEIYPQIVEVFLAHLSADLIPYWDFDFNDQMPSDKDSSALAIAACGLLEADKLQAFPQAKELAKGMIYQLGEYYRTQNDSENEGLLLHGVYAHAEGKGIDEPNLWGDYFYMEALMRLAKPSWQRYW
;
A
#
# COMPACT_ATOMS: atom_id res chain seq x y z
N MET A 1 22.88 -13.06 0.46
CA MET A 1 22.45 -14.31 -0.22
C MET A 1 22.14 -14.01 -1.68
N CYS A 2 22.16 -14.98 -2.57
CA CYS A 2 21.81 -14.75 -3.98
C CYS A 2 20.29 -14.70 -4.13
N SER A 3 19.73 -13.84 -5.00
CA SER A 3 18.29 -13.79 -5.32
C SER A 3 17.68 -15.18 -5.58
N GLN A 4 18.42 -16.04 -6.30
CA GLN A 4 17.98 -17.39 -6.60
C GLN A 4 17.79 -18.28 -5.34
N GLU A 5 18.67 -18.14 -4.36
CA GLU A 5 18.57 -18.87 -3.09
C GLU A 5 17.31 -18.41 -2.30
N ASN A 6 17.09 -17.09 -2.20
CA ASN A 6 15.91 -16.55 -1.54
C ASN A 6 14.60 -16.99 -2.23
N LYS A 7 14.58 -17.04 -3.57
CA LYS A 7 13.44 -17.58 -4.32
C LYS A 7 13.14 -19.03 -3.97
N GLN A 8 14.14 -19.89 -3.98
CA GLN A 8 13.96 -21.30 -3.66
C GLN A 8 13.42 -21.49 -2.24
N ARG A 9 13.95 -20.73 -1.28
CA ARG A 9 13.49 -20.76 0.11
C ARG A 9 12.04 -20.29 0.25
N LEU A 10 11.68 -19.17 -0.41
CA LEU A 10 10.30 -18.68 -0.42
C LEU A 10 9.34 -19.68 -1.05
N ILE A 11 9.69 -20.28 -2.18
CA ILE A 11 8.85 -21.31 -2.84
C ILE A 11 8.63 -22.49 -1.92
N SER A 12 9.69 -22.99 -1.27
CA SER A 12 9.59 -24.09 -0.32
C SER A 12 8.70 -23.76 0.89
N LEU A 13 8.80 -22.53 1.42
CA LEU A 13 7.92 -22.08 2.49
C LEU A 13 6.46 -21.98 2.02
N GLY A 14 6.25 -21.54 0.78
CA GLY A 14 4.92 -21.42 0.18
C GLY A 14 4.16 -22.74 0.04
N GLU A 15 4.85 -23.89 0.02
CA GLU A 15 4.23 -25.22 0.01
C GLU A 15 3.41 -25.49 1.28
N ASN A 16 3.73 -24.82 2.39
CA ASN A 16 2.98 -24.96 3.66
C ASN A 16 1.70 -24.12 3.70
N VAL A 17 1.47 -23.24 2.72
CA VAL A 17 0.26 -22.41 2.64
C VAL A 17 -0.90 -23.25 2.11
N THR A 18 -1.61 -23.91 3.03
CA THR A 18 -2.83 -24.65 2.75
C THR A 18 -4.08 -23.78 2.96
N ASP A 19 -5.22 -24.24 2.45
CA ASP A 19 -6.50 -23.55 2.68
C ASP A 19 -6.84 -23.46 4.18
N GLU A 20 -6.54 -24.52 4.96
CA GLU A 20 -6.73 -24.54 6.41
C GLU A 20 -5.84 -23.49 7.10
N TRP A 21 -4.57 -23.39 6.68
CA TRP A 21 -3.65 -22.40 7.20
C TRP A 21 -4.16 -20.99 6.93
N ILE A 22 -4.58 -20.69 5.69
CA ILE A 22 -5.13 -19.38 5.30
C ILE A 22 -6.36 -19.03 6.13
N GLN A 23 -7.30 -19.99 6.29
CA GLN A 23 -8.49 -19.80 7.10
C GLN A 23 -8.14 -19.47 8.57
N THR A 24 -7.17 -20.17 9.14
CA THR A 24 -6.69 -19.90 10.49
C THR A 24 -6.15 -18.49 10.61
N GLN A 25 -5.27 -18.06 9.68
CA GLN A 25 -4.70 -16.72 9.68
C GLN A 25 -5.79 -15.64 9.58
N LEU A 26 -6.74 -15.77 8.65
CA LEU A 26 -7.83 -14.82 8.49
C LEU A 26 -8.76 -14.76 9.70
N ASN A 27 -9.09 -15.90 10.30
CA ASN A 27 -9.92 -15.93 11.51
C ASN A 27 -9.26 -15.19 12.68
N GLU A 28 -7.95 -15.32 12.82
CA GLU A 28 -7.19 -14.61 13.86
C GLU A 28 -7.11 -13.10 13.56
N CYS A 29 -6.91 -12.70 12.30
CA CYS A 29 -6.98 -11.29 11.89
C CYS A 29 -8.36 -10.70 12.25
N VAL A 30 -9.44 -11.37 11.88
CA VAL A 30 -10.82 -10.93 12.20
C VAL A 30 -11.06 -10.84 13.70
N SER A 31 -10.55 -11.80 14.47
CA SER A 31 -10.66 -11.80 15.94
C SER A 31 -9.94 -10.57 16.55
N LYS A 32 -8.73 -10.26 16.08
CA LYS A 32 -7.95 -9.08 16.52
C LYS A 32 -8.68 -7.78 16.14
N ILE A 33 -9.17 -7.67 14.91
CA ILE A 33 -9.96 -6.51 14.46
C ILE A 33 -11.22 -6.35 15.31
N ALA A 34 -11.95 -7.42 15.60
CA ALA A 34 -13.13 -7.38 16.44
C ALA A 34 -12.84 -6.91 17.87
N LYS A 35 -11.68 -7.25 18.42
CA LYS A 35 -11.22 -6.76 19.73
C LYS A 35 -10.87 -5.27 19.64
N ASN A 36 -10.12 -4.86 18.61
CA ASN A 36 -9.69 -3.49 18.41
C ASN A 36 -10.89 -2.55 18.24
N MET A 37 -11.96 -2.96 17.52
CA MET A 37 -13.20 -2.19 17.40
C MET A 37 -13.78 -1.77 18.74
N GLN A 38 -13.72 -2.63 19.78
CA GLN A 38 -14.27 -2.31 21.09
C GLN A 38 -13.53 -1.15 21.75
N ARG A 39 -12.23 -1.03 21.51
CA ARG A 39 -11.41 0.05 22.06
C ARG A 39 -11.40 1.30 21.18
N PHE A 40 -11.34 1.11 19.87
CA PHE A 40 -11.24 2.23 18.93
C PHE A 40 -12.56 2.99 18.80
N GLY A 41 -13.70 2.28 18.90
CA GLY A 41 -15.01 2.90 18.67
C GLY A 41 -15.04 3.58 17.31
N THR A 42 -15.46 4.83 17.30
CA THR A 42 -15.52 5.69 16.11
C THR A 42 -14.25 6.51 15.86
N GLN A 43 -13.23 6.35 16.70
CA GLN A 43 -11.92 6.97 16.50
C GLN A 43 -11.04 6.14 15.58
N PHE A 44 -10.08 6.79 14.97
CA PHE A 44 -9.11 6.13 14.08
C PHE A 44 -7.80 5.81 14.80
N PRO A 45 -7.20 4.65 14.55
CA PRO A 45 -5.86 4.34 15.04
C PRO A 45 -4.80 5.20 14.33
N SER A 46 -3.71 5.51 15.04
CA SER A 46 -2.52 6.17 14.46
C SER A 46 -1.86 5.27 13.42
N ALA A 47 -1.05 5.85 12.55
CA ALA A 47 -0.35 5.16 11.46
C ALA A 47 0.50 3.96 11.93
N CYS A 48 1.15 4.10 13.07
CA CYS A 48 1.93 3.05 13.72
C CYS A 48 1.59 2.96 15.20
N ALA A 49 1.83 1.78 15.79
CA ALA A 49 1.71 1.56 17.21
C ALA A 49 2.85 2.22 17.99
N THR A 50 2.71 2.24 19.28
CA THR A 50 3.76 2.54 20.27
C THR A 50 3.64 1.50 21.38
N ASN A 51 4.67 0.71 21.58
CA ASN A 51 4.65 -0.45 22.47
C ASN A 51 3.45 -1.38 22.15
N GLY A 52 3.25 -1.67 20.88
CA GLY A 52 2.18 -2.55 20.37
C GLY A 52 0.77 -1.95 20.40
N ARG A 53 0.57 -0.70 20.85
CA ARG A 53 -0.75 -0.07 20.94
C ARG A 53 -0.90 1.13 20.02
N TYR A 54 -1.99 1.20 19.28
CA TYR A 54 -2.32 2.36 18.45
C TYR A 54 -2.89 3.50 19.30
N ARG A 55 -2.32 4.70 19.14
CA ARG A 55 -2.92 5.92 19.68
C ARG A 55 -4.20 6.25 18.89
N LEU A 56 -5.26 6.61 19.58
CA LEU A 56 -6.52 6.99 18.93
C LEU A 56 -6.53 8.48 18.58
N LYS A 57 -7.09 8.80 17.44
CA LYS A 57 -7.12 10.15 16.87
C LYS A 57 -8.36 10.37 15.99
N ALA A 58 -8.50 11.58 15.46
CA ALA A 58 -9.51 11.91 14.46
C ALA A 58 -9.12 11.30 13.08
N ASN A 59 -10.00 11.46 12.10
CA ASN A 59 -9.74 11.10 10.69
C ASN A 59 -8.88 12.18 10.03
N ASP A 60 -7.61 12.27 10.40
CA ASP A 60 -6.66 13.31 9.98
C ASP A 60 -5.31 12.77 9.50
N ASP A 61 -5.23 11.46 9.22
CA ASP A 61 -3.99 10.81 8.76
C ASP A 61 -4.22 10.17 7.38
N TRP A 62 -3.16 10.00 6.60
CA TRP A 62 -3.19 9.32 5.31
C TRP A 62 -3.49 7.82 5.43
N THR A 63 -3.29 7.26 6.62
CA THR A 63 -3.44 5.82 6.89
C THR A 63 -4.85 5.42 7.33
N ASN A 64 -5.76 6.36 7.57
CA ASN A 64 -7.07 6.04 8.14
C ASN A 64 -7.92 5.12 7.25
N GLY A 65 -7.70 5.16 5.93
CA GLY A 65 -8.34 4.25 4.99
C GLY A 65 -8.02 2.77 5.23
N PHE A 66 -6.80 2.44 5.69
CA PHE A 66 -6.41 1.05 5.96
C PHE A 66 -7.24 0.43 7.09
N TRP A 67 -7.55 1.18 8.15
CA TRP A 67 -8.42 0.69 9.21
C TRP A 67 -9.82 0.35 8.68
N THR A 68 -10.42 1.25 7.93
CA THR A 68 -11.73 1.03 7.31
C THR A 68 -11.68 -0.12 6.31
N GLY A 69 -10.60 -0.22 5.53
CA GLY A 69 -10.34 -1.36 4.63
C GLY A 69 -10.28 -2.70 5.36
N MET A 70 -9.62 -2.76 6.53
CA MET A 70 -9.59 -3.97 7.35
C MET A 70 -10.98 -4.36 7.89
N LEU A 71 -11.84 -3.40 8.21
CA LEU A 71 -13.24 -3.67 8.58
C LEU A 71 -14.00 -4.30 7.42
N TRP A 72 -13.80 -3.81 6.19
CA TRP A 72 -14.40 -4.39 4.99
C TRP A 72 -13.88 -5.80 4.71
N LEU A 73 -12.57 -6.04 4.80
CA LEU A 73 -11.99 -7.37 4.66
C LEU A 73 -12.55 -8.34 5.71
N ALA A 74 -12.70 -7.88 6.96
CA ALA A 74 -13.29 -8.67 8.04
C ALA A 74 -14.76 -9.01 7.76
N TYR A 75 -15.53 -8.08 7.21
CA TYR A 75 -16.93 -8.31 6.81
C TYR A 75 -17.03 -9.32 5.66
N GLU A 76 -16.19 -9.20 4.63
CA GLU A 76 -16.22 -10.13 3.50
C GLU A 76 -15.74 -11.54 3.86
N TRP A 77 -14.85 -11.67 4.85
CA TRP A 77 -14.42 -12.97 5.35
C TRP A 77 -15.43 -13.59 6.31
N SER A 78 -15.90 -12.82 7.27
CA SER A 78 -16.83 -13.21 8.33
C SER A 78 -17.97 -12.19 8.39
N PRO A 79 -19.11 -12.41 7.70
CA PRO A 79 -20.14 -11.41 7.46
C PRO A 79 -20.97 -11.12 8.74
N GLN A 80 -20.32 -10.45 9.69
CA GLN A 80 -20.94 -9.93 10.90
C GLN A 80 -21.24 -8.44 10.73
N GLU A 81 -22.50 -8.05 10.90
CA GLU A 81 -22.98 -6.69 10.69
C GLU A 81 -22.18 -5.60 11.43
N LYS A 82 -21.58 -5.92 12.58
CA LYS A 82 -20.78 -4.96 13.35
C LYS A 82 -19.63 -4.36 12.53
N PHE A 83 -18.97 -5.17 11.65
CA PHE A 83 -17.90 -4.66 10.80
C PHE A 83 -18.41 -3.69 9.75
N ARG A 84 -19.50 -4.05 9.08
CA ARG A 84 -20.15 -3.20 8.08
C ARG A 84 -20.65 -1.90 8.69
N LEU A 85 -21.31 -1.96 9.85
CA LEU A 85 -21.86 -0.78 10.52
C LEU A 85 -20.77 0.22 10.89
N LEU A 86 -19.65 -0.25 11.50
CA LEU A 86 -18.53 0.64 11.83
C LEU A 86 -17.84 1.17 10.58
N ALA A 87 -17.68 0.35 9.54
CA ALA A 87 -17.08 0.81 8.27
C ALA A 87 -17.96 1.90 7.63
N MET A 88 -19.29 1.78 7.66
CA MET A 88 -20.20 2.81 7.15
C MET A 88 -20.17 4.07 8.02
N GLU A 89 -20.05 3.96 9.33
CA GLU A 89 -19.87 5.11 10.22
C GLU A 89 -18.54 5.84 9.94
N ASN A 90 -17.47 5.10 9.64
CA ASN A 90 -16.22 5.70 9.20
C ASN A 90 -16.40 6.46 7.87
N ILE A 91 -17.20 5.96 6.94
CA ILE A 91 -17.50 6.63 5.66
C ILE A 91 -18.15 7.99 5.92
N ASP A 92 -19.08 8.12 6.85
CA ASP A 92 -19.65 9.43 7.21
C ASP A 92 -18.55 10.42 7.66
N SER A 93 -17.52 9.94 8.36
CA SER A 93 -16.34 10.74 8.73
C SER A 93 -15.46 11.10 7.53
N PHE A 94 -15.30 10.20 6.55
CA PHE A 94 -14.57 10.49 5.31
C PHE A 94 -15.33 11.49 4.44
N GLN A 95 -16.65 11.42 4.38
CA GLN A 95 -17.49 12.42 3.70
C GLN A 95 -17.29 13.80 4.31
N GLN A 96 -17.37 13.93 5.64
CA GLN A 96 -17.13 15.21 6.32
C GLN A 96 -15.71 15.74 5.99
N ARG A 97 -14.70 14.88 5.96
CA ARG A 97 -13.32 15.24 5.62
C ARG A 97 -13.21 15.84 4.21
N LEU A 98 -13.99 15.33 3.23
CA LEU A 98 -14.09 15.90 1.88
C LEU A 98 -14.81 17.25 1.89
N GLU A 99 -15.97 17.36 2.54
CA GLU A 99 -16.77 18.57 2.60
C GLU A 99 -15.99 19.75 3.21
N GLU A 100 -15.19 19.47 4.24
CA GLU A 100 -14.36 20.47 4.94
C GLU A 100 -12.97 20.64 4.30
N HIS A 101 -12.62 19.86 3.29
CA HIS A 101 -11.26 19.74 2.75
C HIS A 101 -10.22 19.57 3.86
N PHE A 102 -10.54 18.77 4.87
CA PHE A 102 -9.75 18.64 6.09
C PHE A 102 -8.55 17.70 5.89
N VAL A 103 -7.33 18.26 5.98
CA VAL A 103 -6.06 17.53 5.80
C VAL A 103 -6.05 16.71 4.50
N LEU A 104 -6.35 17.35 3.36
CA LEU A 104 -6.36 16.72 2.03
C LEU A 104 -5.35 17.34 1.05
N ASP A 105 -4.46 18.24 1.52
CA ASP A 105 -3.39 18.83 0.70
C ASP A 105 -2.22 17.84 0.48
N HIS A 106 -2.56 16.61 0.11
CA HIS A 106 -1.61 15.54 -0.22
C HIS A 106 -2.20 14.57 -1.27
N HIS A 107 -1.37 13.71 -1.84
CA HIS A 107 -1.78 12.77 -2.89
C HIS A 107 -2.37 11.45 -2.37
N ASP A 108 -2.32 11.17 -1.07
CA ASP A 108 -2.74 9.90 -0.47
C ASP A 108 -4.26 9.70 -0.43
N ILE A 109 -4.96 10.36 -1.33
CA ILE A 109 -6.42 10.31 -1.44
C ILE A 109 -6.90 8.91 -1.84
N GLY A 110 -6.12 8.20 -2.67
CA GLY A 110 -6.41 6.81 -3.02
C GLY A 110 -6.33 5.87 -1.81
N PHE A 111 -5.32 6.01 -0.95
CA PHE A 111 -5.23 5.24 0.30
C PHE A 111 -6.43 5.45 1.23
N LEU A 112 -6.98 6.66 1.23
CA LEU A 112 -8.14 6.99 2.05
C LEU A 112 -9.43 6.45 1.44
N TYR A 113 -9.71 6.79 0.18
CA TYR A 113 -11.04 6.62 -0.39
C TYR A 113 -11.24 5.33 -1.20
N SER A 114 -10.18 4.72 -1.75
CA SER A 114 -10.31 3.39 -2.36
C SER A 114 -10.65 2.33 -1.30
N LEU A 115 -10.02 2.43 -0.12
CA LEU A 115 -10.17 1.46 0.96
C LEU A 115 -11.40 1.72 1.85
N SER A 116 -11.94 2.93 1.86
CA SER A 116 -13.16 3.26 2.59
C SER A 116 -14.40 3.23 1.68
N ALA A 117 -14.69 4.34 1.02
CA ALA A 117 -15.87 4.47 0.17
C ALA A 117 -15.80 3.58 -1.08
N GLY A 118 -14.62 3.42 -1.71
CA GLY A 118 -14.44 2.54 -2.85
C GLY A 118 -14.78 1.08 -2.54
N ALA A 119 -14.24 0.57 -1.43
CA ALA A 119 -14.59 -0.75 -0.91
C ALA A 119 -16.07 -0.84 -0.54
N GLY A 120 -16.57 0.18 0.15
CA GLY A 120 -18.01 0.27 0.54
C GLY A 120 -18.93 0.15 -0.66
N TYR A 121 -18.66 0.89 -1.74
CA TYR A 121 -19.46 0.80 -2.97
C TYR A 121 -19.40 -0.59 -3.62
N LYS A 122 -18.20 -1.17 -3.74
CA LYS A 122 -18.00 -2.51 -4.33
C LYS A 122 -18.75 -3.61 -3.57
N ILE A 123 -18.85 -3.48 -2.24
CA ILE A 123 -19.46 -4.48 -1.37
C ILE A 123 -20.98 -4.27 -1.23
N THR A 124 -21.42 -3.02 -1.10
CA THR A 124 -22.82 -2.71 -0.73
C THR A 124 -23.65 -2.13 -1.86
N GLY A 125 -23.02 -1.53 -2.87
CA GLY A 125 -23.71 -0.75 -3.90
C GLY A 125 -24.29 0.58 -3.41
N ASP A 126 -23.89 1.08 -2.22
CA ASP A 126 -24.40 2.33 -1.67
C ASP A 126 -23.94 3.53 -2.54
N GLU A 127 -24.91 4.26 -3.10
CA GLU A 127 -24.63 5.42 -3.96
C GLU A 127 -23.89 6.56 -3.25
N ARG A 128 -24.00 6.69 -1.93
CA ARG A 128 -23.21 7.67 -1.15
C ARG A 128 -21.72 7.38 -1.29
N CYS A 129 -21.33 6.11 -1.15
CA CYS A 129 -19.94 5.68 -1.33
C CYS A 129 -19.41 6.01 -2.73
N LYS A 130 -20.24 5.82 -3.78
CA LYS A 130 -19.89 6.21 -5.14
C LYS A 130 -19.66 7.72 -5.27
N GLN A 131 -20.54 8.55 -4.68
CA GLN A 131 -20.37 10.00 -4.72
C GLN A 131 -19.09 10.44 -4.01
N GLU A 132 -18.73 9.81 -2.90
CA GLU A 132 -17.46 10.09 -2.23
C GLU A 132 -16.25 9.71 -3.07
N VAL A 133 -16.26 8.56 -3.77
CA VAL A 133 -15.19 8.17 -4.71
C VAL A 133 -15.02 9.23 -5.78
N LEU A 134 -16.11 9.75 -6.35
CA LEU A 134 -16.04 10.79 -7.39
C LEU A 134 -15.49 12.12 -6.82
N ALA A 135 -15.97 12.54 -5.66
CA ALA A 135 -15.47 13.75 -4.99
C ALA A 135 -13.98 13.63 -4.62
N ALA A 136 -13.55 12.47 -4.13
CA ALA A 136 -12.15 12.19 -3.82
C ALA A 136 -11.28 12.22 -5.09
N ALA A 137 -11.78 11.69 -6.21
CA ALA A 137 -11.08 11.74 -7.48
C ALA A 137 -10.90 13.19 -7.99
N GLU A 138 -11.86 14.08 -7.76
CA GLU A 138 -11.71 15.51 -8.06
C GLU A 138 -10.63 16.16 -7.20
N VAL A 139 -10.59 15.86 -5.89
CA VAL A 139 -9.53 16.36 -4.98
C VAL A 139 -8.15 15.91 -5.45
N LEU A 140 -7.99 14.63 -5.80
CA LEU A 140 -6.72 14.10 -6.29
C LEU A 140 -6.33 14.71 -7.63
N SER A 141 -7.28 14.82 -8.56
CA SER A 141 -7.06 15.40 -9.90
C SER A 141 -6.67 16.88 -9.84
N ALA A 142 -7.21 17.64 -8.90
CA ALA A 142 -6.88 19.05 -8.70
C ALA A 142 -5.41 19.29 -8.33
N ARG A 143 -4.70 18.25 -7.91
CA ARG A 143 -3.25 18.30 -7.61
C ARG A 143 -2.36 18.03 -8.82
N PHE A 144 -2.94 17.84 -10.01
CA PHE A 144 -2.19 17.53 -11.21
C PHE A 144 -1.46 18.77 -11.76
N GLN A 145 -0.15 18.65 -11.97
CA GLN A 145 0.72 19.66 -12.51
C GLN A 145 0.89 19.46 -14.02
N GLU A 146 0.23 20.30 -14.83
CA GLU A 146 0.22 20.17 -16.29
C GLU A 146 1.62 20.21 -16.91
N ASN A 147 2.47 21.13 -16.49
CA ASN A 147 3.82 21.31 -17.04
C ASN A 147 4.71 20.08 -16.79
N GLY A 148 4.61 19.47 -15.61
CA GLY A 148 5.41 18.28 -15.24
C GLY A 148 4.72 16.95 -15.53
N SER A 149 3.42 16.98 -15.85
CA SER A 149 2.58 15.80 -16.04
C SER A 149 2.59 14.84 -14.84
N PHE A 150 2.42 15.40 -13.64
CA PHE A 150 2.39 14.60 -12.40
C PHE A 150 1.44 15.20 -11.36
N ILE A 151 0.98 14.36 -10.44
CA ILE A 151 0.21 14.74 -9.25
C ILE A 151 1.19 15.14 -8.16
N GLN A 152 1.10 16.40 -7.69
CA GLN A 152 1.95 16.90 -6.62
C GLN A 152 1.67 16.18 -5.30
N ALA A 153 2.72 15.67 -4.66
CA ALA A 153 2.59 14.82 -3.50
C ALA A 153 2.06 15.54 -2.26
N TRP A 154 2.73 16.61 -1.82
CA TRP A 154 2.43 17.31 -0.57
C TRP A 154 2.38 18.82 -0.77
N GLY A 155 1.94 19.52 0.31
CA GLY A 155 1.90 20.96 0.40
C GLY A 155 0.82 21.60 -0.46
N HIS A 156 0.72 22.92 -0.39
CA HIS A 156 -0.22 23.66 -1.22
C HIS A 156 0.10 23.47 -2.71
N TYR A 157 -0.95 23.41 -3.51
CA TYR A 157 -0.81 23.25 -4.95
C TYR A 157 0.09 24.34 -5.55
N GLY A 158 1.11 23.92 -6.30
CA GLY A 158 2.06 24.83 -6.95
C GLY A 158 3.16 25.38 -6.04
N ASP A 159 3.31 24.91 -4.78
CA ASP A 159 4.43 25.29 -3.93
C ASP A 159 5.75 24.82 -4.58
N PRO A 160 6.67 25.76 -4.93
CA PRO A 160 7.93 25.40 -5.58
C PRO A 160 8.84 24.48 -4.77
N LYS A 161 8.69 24.48 -3.45
CA LYS A 161 9.47 23.62 -2.54
C LYS A 161 8.95 22.19 -2.52
N GLU A 162 7.66 22.00 -2.81
CA GLU A 162 6.97 20.73 -2.81
C GLU A 162 6.59 20.27 -4.24
N TYR A 163 7.27 20.80 -5.26
CA TYR A 163 7.01 20.48 -6.67
C TYR A 163 7.65 19.12 -7.03
N ARG A 164 7.04 18.07 -6.51
CA ARG A 164 7.53 16.68 -6.57
C ARG A 164 6.42 15.65 -6.59
N LEU A 165 6.73 14.48 -7.10
CA LEU A 165 5.95 13.26 -6.92
C LEU A 165 6.65 12.27 -5.96
N ILE A 166 5.91 11.31 -5.45
CA ILE A 166 6.39 10.23 -4.58
C ILE A 166 5.94 8.89 -5.17
N ILE A 167 6.75 7.84 -4.98
CA ILE A 167 6.56 6.52 -5.58
C ILE A 167 5.23 5.86 -5.22
N ASP A 168 4.75 6.04 -4.00
CA ASP A 168 3.48 5.47 -3.52
C ASP A 168 2.23 6.10 -4.15
N SER A 169 2.38 7.18 -4.94
CA SER A 169 1.31 7.67 -5.82
C SER A 169 0.79 6.60 -6.77
N LEU A 170 1.61 5.57 -7.10
CA LEU A 170 1.15 4.39 -7.82
C LEU A 170 -0.08 3.73 -7.20
N MET A 171 -0.22 3.80 -5.87
CA MET A 171 -1.36 3.26 -5.14
C MET A 171 -2.57 4.19 -5.12
N ASN A 172 -2.39 5.45 -5.48
CA ASN A 172 -3.45 6.46 -5.48
C ASN A 172 -4.14 6.60 -6.84
N LEU A 173 -3.46 6.20 -7.93
CA LEU A 173 -4.00 6.27 -9.30
C LEU A 173 -5.21 5.37 -9.56
N PRO A 174 -5.33 4.17 -8.98
CA PRO A 174 -6.52 3.33 -9.15
C PRO A 174 -7.84 4.04 -8.84
N LEU A 175 -7.86 4.97 -7.87
CA LEU A 175 -9.03 5.80 -7.57
C LEU A 175 -9.52 6.58 -8.80
N LEU A 176 -8.59 7.11 -9.61
CA LEU A 176 -8.93 7.88 -10.83
C LEU A 176 -9.46 6.96 -11.94
N PHE A 177 -8.89 5.79 -12.11
CA PHE A 177 -9.42 4.80 -13.07
C PHE A 177 -10.82 4.32 -12.68
N GLU A 178 -11.06 4.04 -11.38
CA GLU A 178 -12.40 3.68 -10.89
C GLU A 178 -13.37 4.85 -11.06
N ALA A 179 -12.96 6.09 -10.79
CA ALA A 179 -13.81 7.27 -11.03
C ALA A 179 -14.19 7.41 -12.51
N THR A 180 -13.28 7.12 -13.45
CA THR A 180 -13.59 7.05 -14.88
C THR A 180 -14.69 6.02 -15.17
N LYS A 181 -14.58 4.82 -14.63
CA LYS A 181 -15.59 3.76 -14.83
C LYS A 181 -16.95 4.16 -14.25
N LEU A 182 -16.97 4.80 -13.10
CA LEU A 182 -18.20 5.18 -12.38
C LEU A 182 -18.93 6.36 -13.03
N SER A 183 -18.17 7.32 -13.59
CA SER A 183 -18.73 8.58 -14.14
C SER A 183 -18.77 8.65 -15.67
N GLY A 184 -17.93 7.87 -16.35
CA GLY A 184 -17.67 8.01 -17.78
C GLY A 184 -16.75 9.21 -18.12
N ASN A 185 -16.26 9.97 -17.14
CA ASN A 185 -15.37 11.11 -17.34
C ASN A 185 -13.92 10.64 -17.54
N ARG A 186 -13.43 10.72 -18.77
CA ARG A 186 -12.10 10.24 -19.14
C ARG A 186 -10.94 11.12 -18.70
N VAL A 187 -11.20 12.31 -18.18
CA VAL A 187 -10.15 13.21 -17.64
C VAL A 187 -9.38 12.53 -16.50
N TYR A 188 -10.06 11.74 -15.67
CA TYR A 188 -9.41 11.05 -14.55
C TYR A 188 -8.41 10.00 -15.04
N GLU A 189 -8.77 9.16 -16.02
CA GLU A 189 -7.84 8.15 -16.58
C GLU A 189 -6.69 8.80 -17.34
N GLU A 190 -6.92 9.96 -17.99
CA GLU A 190 -5.86 10.70 -18.67
C GLU A 190 -4.83 11.22 -17.66
N ILE A 191 -5.26 11.83 -16.58
CA ILE A 191 -4.40 12.31 -15.49
C ILE A 191 -3.62 11.13 -14.89
N ALA A 192 -4.29 10.03 -14.57
CA ALA A 192 -3.66 8.83 -14.01
C ALA A 192 -2.59 8.26 -14.94
N SER A 193 -2.91 8.12 -16.23
CA SER A 193 -2.00 7.61 -17.24
C SER A 193 -0.77 8.51 -17.41
N ARG A 194 -0.96 9.82 -17.50
CA ARG A 194 0.14 10.79 -17.64
C ARG A 194 1.05 10.75 -16.42
N HIS A 195 0.48 10.73 -15.22
CA HIS A 195 1.25 10.63 -13.99
C HIS A 195 2.04 9.32 -13.92
N TYR A 196 1.39 8.18 -14.23
CA TYR A 196 2.05 6.88 -14.26
C TYR A 196 3.28 6.87 -15.19
N HIS A 197 3.13 7.38 -16.42
CA HIS A 197 4.24 7.45 -17.36
C HIS A 197 5.38 8.37 -16.90
N THR A 198 5.05 9.48 -16.22
CA THR A 198 6.07 10.37 -15.62
C THR A 198 6.80 9.67 -14.49
N LEU A 199 6.08 8.98 -13.62
CA LEU A 199 6.63 8.21 -12.51
C LEU A 199 7.58 7.13 -13.04
N MET A 200 7.16 6.32 -14.01
CA MET A 200 8.00 5.26 -14.60
C MET A 200 9.30 5.79 -15.21
N LYS A 201 9.32 7.03 -15.70
CA LYS A 201 10.50 7.68 -16.30
C LYS A 201 11.42 8.35 -15.28
N THR A 202 10.98 8.54 -14.04
CA THR A 202 11.69 9.36 -13.04
C THR A 202 12.07 8.57 -11.80
N VAL A 203 11.11 7.93 -11.11
CA VAL A 203 11.43 7.21 -9.86
C VAL A 203 11.98 5.82 -10.09
N ILE A 204 11.70 5.19 -11.23
CA ILE A 204 12.29 3.89 -11.57
C ILE A 204 13.63 4.16 -12.27
N LYS A 205 14.73 3.70 -11.65
CA LYS A 205 16.07 3.86 -12.19
C LYS A 205 16.38 2.77 -13.22
N SER A 206 17.37 2.99 -14.05
CA SER A 206 17.79 2.03 -15.08
C SER A 206 18.35 0.71 -14.53
N ASP A 207 18.79 0.70 -13.27
CA ASP A 207 19.23 -0.48 -12.54
C ASP A 207 18.09 -1.20 -11.80
N ALA A 208 16.83 -0.81 -12.07
CA ALA A 208 15.62 -1.32 -11.46
C ALA A 208 15.47 -1.03 -9.95
N THR A 209 16.28 -0.15 -9.40
CA THR A 209 16.07 0.41 -8.06
C THR A 209 15.16 1.63 -8.13
N THR A 210 14.67 2.11 -6.97
CA THR A 210 13.70 3.20 -6.93
C THR A 210 14.22 4.39 -6.14
N TYR A 211 13.83 5.59 -6.57
CA TYR A 211 13.83 6.76 -5.69
C TYR A 211 12.55 6.78 -4.85
N HIS A 212 12.60 7.34 -3.66
CA HIS A 212 11.40 7.59 -2.87
C HIS A 212 10.57 8.73 -3.49
N THR A 213 11.21 9.86 -3.76
CA THR A 213 10.59 11.05 -4.33
C THR A 213 11.41 11.59 -5.50
N TYR A 214 10.76 12.37 -6.38
CA TYR A 214 11.42 12.99 -7.52
C TYR A 214 10.96 14.44 -7.69
N TYR A 215 11.90 15.37 -7.73
CA TYR A 215 11.65 16.79 -7.86
C TYR A 215 11.67 17.23 -9.32
N PHE A 216 10.84 18.22 -9.62
CA PHE A 216 10.74 18.86 -10.94
C PHE A 216 11.02 20.35 -10.82
N ASP A 217 11.38 20.96 -11.91
CA ASP A 217 11.52 22.40 -12.02
C ASP A 217 10.12 23.04 -12.11
N PRO A 218 9.73 23.92 -11.20
CA PRO A 218 8.37 24.46 -11.16
C PRO A 218 8.04 25.40 -12.33
N GLU A 219 9.06 26.00 -12.98
CA GLU A 219 8.86 26.91 -14.12
C GLU A 219 8.72 26.12 -15.43
N THR A 220 9.53 25.09 -15.61
CA THR A 220 9.62 24.35 -16.87
C THR A 220 8.93 22.98 -16.83
N GLY A 221 8.60 22.45 -15.64
CA GLY A 221 8.08 21.09 -15.45
C GLY A 221 9.11 19.99 -15.72
N LYS A 222 10.38 20.31 -15.98
CA LYS A 222 11.41 19.31 -16.29
C LYS A 222 11.85 18.54 -15.04
N PRO A 223 12.11 17.21 -15.16
CA PRO A 223 12.71 16.44 -14.09
C PRO A 223 14.05 17.01 -13.62
N LYS A 224 14.28 17.06 -12.30
CA LYS A 224 15.53 17.59 -11.71
C LYS A 224 16.36 16.51 -11.06
N HIS A 225 15.88 15.91 -9.98
CA HIS A 225 16.62 14.88 -9.23
C HIS A 225 15.70 14.04 -8.38
N GLY A 226 16.12 12.80 -8.16
CA GLY A 226 15.54 11.93 -7.15
C GLY A 226 16.10 12.23 -5.76
N ALA A 227 15.32 11.94 -4.73
CA ALA A 227 15.70 12.13 -3.34
C ALA A 227 14.95 11.13 -2.45
N THR A 228 15.24 11.17 -1.15
CA THR A 228 14.47 10.42 -0.17
C THR A 228 13.85 11.33 0.88
N HIS A 229 12.85 10.81 1.59
CA HIS A 229 12.27 11.38 2.80
C HIS A 229 12.27 10.34 3.92
N GLN A 230 12.00 9.09 3.60
CA GLN A 230 11.92 7.99 4.56
C GLN A 230 13.05 6.96 4.40
N GLY A 231 13.82 6.97 3.31
CA GLY A 231 14.99 6.13 3.13
C GLY A 231 16.21 6.64 3.90
N HIS A 232 17.27 5.85 3.92
CA HIS A 232 18.50 6.14 4.64
C HIS A 232 19.28 7.33 4.04
N SER A 233 19.31 7.42 2.71
CA SER A 233 19.95 8.52 1.98
C SER A 233 19.29 8.72 0.62
N ASP A 234 19.57 9.85 -0.06
CA ASP A 234 19.05 10.14 -1.40
C ASP A 234 19.49 9.12 -2.47
N THR A 235 20.51 8.34 -2.19
CA THR A 235 21.04 7.31 -3.10
C THR A 235 20.71 5.89 -2.65
N SER A 236 20.24 5.70 -1.42
CA SER A 236 19.84 4.39 -0.89
C SER A 236 18.53 3.88 -1.53
N ILE A 237 18.18 2.65 -1.21
CA ILE A 237 16.95 2.03 -1.70
C ILE A 237 16.05 1.75 -0.51
N TRP A 238 15.07 2.60 -0.30
CA TRP A 238 14.06 2.39 0.72
C TRP A 238 13.21 1.15 0.39
N ALA A 239 13.21 0.15 1.27
CA ALA A 239 12.61 -1.16 1.02
C ALA A 239 11.12 -1.07 0.66
N ARG A 240 10.36 -0.26 1.39
CA ARG A 240 8.93 -0.04 1.12
C ARG A 240 8.70 0.71 -0.20
N GLY A 241 9.61 1.60 -0.60
CA GLY A 241 9.57 2.24 -1.91
C GLY A 241 9.68 1.23 -3.04
N GLN A 242 10.63 0.29 -2.94
CA GLN A 242 10.75 -0.82 -3.90
C GLN A 242 9.49 -1.69 -3.91
N SER A 243 8.88 -1.94 -2.76
CA SER A 243 7.63 -2.70 -2.65
C SER A 243 6.45 -2.00 -3.30
N TRP A 244 6.38 -0.66 -3.21
CA TRP A 244 5.35 0.12 -3.90
C TRP A 244 5.43 -0.02 -5.42
N ALA A 245 6.65 -0.12 -5.98
CA ALA A 245 6.81 -0.42 -7.41
C ALA A 245 6.33 -1.84 -7.75
N ILE A 246 6.65 -2.83 -6.91
CA ILE A 246 6.24 -4.24 -7.11
C ILE A 246 4.71 -4.37 -7.13
N LEU A 247 3.99 -3.65 -6.28
CA LEU A 247 2.53 -3.69 -6.26
C LEU A 247 1.91 -2.72 -7.26
N GLY A 248 2.39 -1.49 -7.29
CA GLY A 248 1.73 -0.42 -8.03
C GLY A 248 1.85 -0.54 -9.54
N ILE A 249 2.96 -1.07 -10.08
CA ILE A 249 3.10 -1.26 -11.52
C ILE A 249 2.04 -2.24 -12.05
N PRO A 250 1.96 -3.50 -11.60
CA PRO A 250 0.94 -4.42 -12.11
C PRO A 250 -0.47 -3.95 -11.79
N LEU A 251 -0.70 -3.27 -10.67
CA LEU A 251 -1.99 -2.71 -10.32
C LEU A 251 -2.49 -1.70 -11.35
N ASN A 252 -1.64 -0.75 -11.78
CA ASN A 252 -2.00 0.24 -12.79
C ASN A 252 -2.11 -0.38 -14.19
N GLU A 253 -1.27 -1.36 -14.52
CA GLU A 253 -1.30 -2.05 -15.80
C GLU A 253 -2.60 -2.86 -16.02
N THR A 254 -3.33 -3.22 -14.95
CA THR A 254 -4.67 -3.79 -15.11
C THR A 254 -5.71 -2.81 -15.68
N PHE A 255 -5.43 -1.51 -15.64
CA PHE A 255 -6.26 -0.47 -16.24
C PHE A 255 -5.68 0.02 -17.57
N LEU A 256 -4.36 0.17 -17.66
CA LEU A 256 -3.67 0.71 -18.83
C LEU A 256 -3.54 -0.30 -19.97
N HIS A 257 -3.41 -1.58 -19.63
CA HIS A 257 -3.22 -2.67 -20.61
C HIS A 257 -2.06 -2.43 -21.58
N SER A 258 -0.93 -1.90 -21.06
CA SER A 258 0.25 -1.60 -21.88
C SER A 258 0.78 -2.82 -22.62
N GLN A 259 1.14 -2.63 -23.89
CA GLN A 259 1.74 -3.68 -24.70
C GLN A 259 3.03 -3.18 -25.35
N PRO A 260 4.19 -3.75 -25.01
CA PRO A 260 4.41 -4.80 -24.00
C PRO A 260 4.21 -4.31 -22.57
N PHE A 261 4.00 -5.24 -21.62
CA PHE A 261 4.09 -4.98 -20.19
C PHE A 261 5.50 -4.42 -19.85
N PRO A 262 5.66 -3.50 -18.86
CA PRO A 262 6.94 -2.88 -18.56
C PRO A 262 8.09 -3.88 -18.37
N GLU A 263 9.06 -3.90 -19.28
CA GLU A 263 10.17 -4.87 -19.33
C GLU A 263 11.10 -4.78 -18.11
N ILE A 264 11.11 -3.64 -17.40
CA ILE A 264 11.92 -3.45 -16.20
C ILE A 264 11.32 -4.14 -14.95
N TYR A 265 10.04 -4.49 -14.98
CA TYR A 265 9.35 -5.02 -13.80
C TYR A 265 9.97 -6.28 -13.21
N PRO A 266 10.35 -7.31 -14.00
CA PRO A 266 11.02 -8.48 -13.45
C PRO A 266 12.31 -8.13 -12.70
N GLN A 267 13.05 -7.13 -13.17
CA GLN A 267 14.31 -6.69 -12.54
C GLN A 267 14.02 -5.98 -11.20
N ILE A 268 12.93 -5.20 -11.11
CA ILE A 268 12.50 -4.57 -9.85
C ILE A 268 12.23 -5.64 -8.78
N VAL A 269 11.55 -6.73 -9.15
CA VAL A 269 11.29 -7.86 -8.25
C VAL A 269 12.60 -8.56 -7.86
N GLU A 270 13.51 -8.79 -8.81
CA GLU A 270 14.80 -9.42 -8.55
C GLU A 270 15.67 -8.61 -7.57
N VAL A 271 15.66 -7.29 -7.68
CA VAL A 271 16.36 -6.40 -6.74
C VAL A 271 15.81 -6.60 -5.33
N PHE A 272 14.49 -6.61 -5.16
CA PHE A 272 13.87 -6.83 -3.86
C PHE A 272 14.25 -8.19 -3.26
N LEU A 273 14.12 -9.25 -4.05
CA LEU A 273 14.44 -10.61 -3.61
C LEU A 273 15.91 -10.79 -3.23
N ALA A 274 16.80 -10.08 -3.91
CA ALA A 274 18.25 -10.12 -3.62
C ALA A 274 18.61 -9.45 -2.28
N HIS A 275 17.80 -8.51 -1.81
CA HIS A 275 18.00 -7.75 -0.57
C HIS A 275 17.23 -8.30 0.63
N LEU A 276 16.55 -9.44 0.49
CA LEU A 276 15.99 -10.13 1.64
C LEU A 276 17.12 -10.67 2.53
N SER A 277 16.96 -10.49 3.82
CA SER A 277 17.91 -10.96 4.83
C SER A 277 17.83 -12.48 5.06
N ALA A 278 18.61 -12.99 5.98
CA ALA A 278 18.66 -14.44 6.29
C ALA A 278 17.29 -15.00 6.74
N ASP A 279 16.44 -14.21 7.33
CA ASP A 279 15.06 -14.58 7.71
C ASP A 279 14.01 -14.18 6.66
N LEU A 280 14.42 -13.80 5.45
CA LEU A 280 13.56 -13.44 4.31
C LEU A 280 12.70 -12.19 4.50
N ILE A 281 12.97 -11.38 5.51
CA ILE A 281 12.34 -10.07 5.71
C ILE A 281 13.35 -8.98 5.33
N PRO A 282 12.96 -7.95 4.55
CA PRO A 282 13.88 -6.88 4.23
C PRO A 282 14.20 -6.01 5.45
N TYR A 283 15.40 -5.47 5.51
CA TYR A 283 15.66 -4.30 6.32
C TYR A 283 14.90 -3.10 5.75
N TRP A 284 14.64 -2.09 6.56
CA TRP A 284 13.86 -0.92 6.15
C TRP A 284 14.47 -0.13 4.97
N ASP A 285 15.79 -0.27 4.79
CA ASP A 285 16.54 0.26 3.64
C ASP A 285 17.60 -0.76 3.22
N PHE A 286 17.85 -0.89 1.92
CA PHE A 286 18.76 -1.90 1.35
C PHE A 286 20.24 -1.57 1.51
N ASP A 287 20.58 -0.40 2.06
CA ASP A 287 21.94 -0.14 2.55
C ASP A 287 22.30 -1.06 3.74
N PHE A 288 21.28 -1.64 4.40
CA PHE A 288 21.45 -2.59 5.50
C PHE A 288 21.35 -4.05 5.03
N ASN A 289 22.08 -4.93 5.69
CA ASN A 289 22.14 -6.36 5.38
C ASN A 289 22.56 -7.14 6.63
N ASP A 290 22.69 -8.48 6.54
CA ASP A 290 23.02 -9.34 7.69
C ASP A 290 24.42 -9.09 8.29
N GLN A 291 25.34 -8.42 7.57
CA GLN A 291 26.65 -8.00 8.10
C GLN A 291 26.59 -6.61 8.74
N MET A 292 25.64 -5.79 8.33
CA MET A 292 25.35 -4.47 8.90
C MET A 292 23.84 -4.37 9.17
N PRO A 293 23.35 -5.03 10.23
CA PRO A 293 21.93 -5.14 10.50
C PRO A 293 21.31 -3.82 10.99
N SER A 294 20.04 -3.64 10.71
CA SER A 294 19.18 -2.56 11.20
C SER A 294 17.77 -3.10 11.46
N ASP A 295 16.79 -2.23 11.62
CA ASP A 295 15.39 -2.62 11.83
C ASP A 295 14.78 -3.26 10.57
N LYS A 296 13.91 -4.23 10.77
CA LYS A 296 13.18 -4.92 9.70
C LYS A 296 11.91 -4.15 9.34
N ASP A 297 11.50 -4.23 8.06
CA ASP A 297 10.19 -3.72 7.66
C ASP A 297 9.32 -4.84 7.10
N SER A 298 8.56 -5.48 7.98
CA SER A 298 7.60 -6.54 7.63
C SER A 298 6.52 -6.05 6.66
N SER A 299 6.16 -4.76 6.74
CA SER A 299 5.17 -4.16 5.85
C SER A 299 5.62 -4.16 4.38
N ALA A 300 6.92 -3.97 4.12
CA ALA A 300 7.46 -4.03 2.78
C ALA A 300 7.28 -5.41 2.14
N LEU A 301 7.43 -6.49 2.94
CA LEU A 301 7.20 -7.85 2.44
C LEU A 301 5.72 -8.11 2.16
N ALA A 302 4.80 -7.63 3.02
CA ALA A 302 3.35 -7.77 2.83
C ALA A 302 2.87 -7.06 1.55
N ILE A 303 3.36 -5.84 1.29
CA ILE A 303 3.09 -5.08 0.07
C ILE A 303 3.62 -5.82 -1.16
N ALA A 304 4.88 -6.29 -1.11
CA ALA A 304 5.49 -7.04 -2.21
C ALA A 304 4.72 -8.33 -2.53
N ALA A 305 4.23 -9.05 -1.51
CA ALA A 305 3.39 -10.24 -1.68
C ALA A 305 2.09 -9.92 -2.43
N CYS A 306 1.38 -8.83 -2.06
CA CYS A 306 0.20 -8.37 -2.80
C CYS A 306 0.55 -8.03 -4.26
N GLY A 307 1.71 -7.40 -4.50
CA GLY A 307 2.19 -7.07 -5.83
C GLY A 307 2.47 -8.30 -6.69
N LEU A 308 3.10 -9.31 -6.13
CA LEU A 308 3.34 -10.58 -6.81
C LEU A 308 2.04 -11.32 -7.13
N LEU A 309 1.03 -11.28 -6.24
CA LEU A 309 -0.29 -11.84 -6.52
C LEU A 309 -1.04 -11.09 -7.63
N GLU A 310 -0.78 -9.80 -7.80
CA GLU A 310 -1.30 -9.04 -8.94
C GLU A 310 -0.53 -9.36 -10.23
N ALA A 311 0.79 -9.45 -10.15
CA ALA A 311 1.67 -9.82 -11.26
C ALA A 311 1.41 -11.24 -11.79
N ASP A 312 1.01 -12.18 -10.91
CA ASP A 312 0.61 -13.54 -11.30
C ASP A 312 -0.59 -13.53 -12.25
N LYS A 313 -1.60 -12.70 -11.96
CA LYS A 313 -2.78 -12.55 -12.83
C LYS A 313 -2.43 -12.02 -14.23
N LEU A 314 -1.40 -11.20 -14.32
CA LEU A 314 -0.89 -10.62 -15.57
C LEU A 314 0.21 -11.45 -16.22
N GLN A 315 0.62 -12.56 -15.60
CA GLN A 315 1.78 -13.37 -16.01
C GLN A 315 3.07 -12.53 -16.17
N ALA A 316 3.21 -11.50 -15.34
CA ALA A 316 4.28 -10.51 -15.41
C ALA A 316 5.60 -10.96 -14.76
N PHE A 317 5.56 -12.00 -13.92
CA PHE A 317 6.73 -12.56 -13.26
C PHE A 317 6.59 -14.07 -13.02
N PRO A 318 7.62 -14.89 -13.34
CA PRO A 318 7.57 -16.33 -13.13
C PRO A 318 7.44 -16.69 -11.64
N GLN A 319 6.59 -17.67 -11.32
CA GLN A 319 6.40 -18.17 -9.96
C GLN A 319 5.96 -17.09 -8.94
N ALA A 320 5.33 -16.03 -9.42
CA ALA A 320 4.92 -14.90 -8.59
C ALA A 320 4.01 -15.33 -7.44
N LYS A 321 3.03 -16.20 -7.69
CA LYS A 321 2.12 -16.70 -6.68
C LYS A 321 2.82 -17.56 -5.63
N GLU A 322 3.73 -18.43 -6.03
CA GLU A 322 4.51 -19.30 -5.13
C GLU A 322 5.41 -18.46 -4.21
N LEU A 323 6.06 -17.45 -4.77
CA LEU A 323 6.87 -16.50 -4.00
C LEU A 323 6.02 -15.71 -3.00
N ALA A 324 4.88 -15.20 -3.43
CA ALA A 324 3.94 -14.49 -2.56
C ALA A 324 3.45 -15.37 -1.41
N LYS A 325 3.12 -16.64 -1.67
CA LYS A 325 2.78 -17.62 -0.63
C LYS A 325 3.91 -17.75 0.41
N GLY A 326 5.16 -17.89 -0.04
CA GLY A 326 6.30 -17.98 0.88
C GLY A 326 6.49 -16.73 1.72
N MET A 327 6.32 -15.54 1.13
CA MET A 327 6.37 -14.27 1.86
C MET A 327 5.29 -14.21 2.95
N ILE A 328 4.05 -14.57 2.60
CA ILE A 328 2.92 -14.55 3.55
C ILE A 328 3.06 -15.61 4.62
N TYR A 329 3.59 -16.79 4.29
CA TYR A 329 3.89 -17.81 5.29
C TYR A 329 4.95 -17.34 6.28
N GLN A 330 6.04 -16.73 5.79
CA GLN A 330 7.10 -16.17 6.64
C GLN A 330 6.54 -15.12 7.61
N LEU A 331 5.69 -14.21 7.14
CA LEU A 331 5.03 -13.23 7.98
C LEU A 331 4.09 -13.89 9.00
N GLY A 332 3.27 -14.84 8.55
CA GLY A 332 2.26 -15.48 9.37
C GLY A 332 2.81 -16.37 10.49
N GLU A 333 3.96 -17.00 10.27
CA GLU A 333 4.55 -17.88 11.28
C GLU A 333 5.50 -17.18 12.24
N TYR A 334 6.24 -16.17 11.75
CA TYR A 334 7.35 -15.62 12.52
C TYR A 334 7.21 -14.14 12.87
N TYR A 335 6.30 -13.42 12.20
CA TYR A 335 6.16 -11.97 12.33
C TYR A 335 4.77 -11.51 12.77
N ARG A 336 3.88 -12.43 13.10
CA ARG A 336 2.57 -12.11 13.66
C ARG A 336 2.65 -11.80 15.15
N THR A 337 1.73 -10.94 15.60
CA THR A 337 1.50 -10.69 17.02
C THR A 337 0.87 -11.87 17.76
N GLN A 338 0.45 -12.91 17.04
CA GLN A 338 -0.14 -14.15 17.55
C GLN A 338 -1.18 -13.91 18.68
N ASN A 339 -0.97 -14.61 19.82
CA ASN A 339 -1.84 -14.53 20.99
C ASN A 339 -1.49 -13.39 21.95
N ASP A 340 -0.60 -12.48 21.56
CA ASP A 340 -0.31 -11.29 22.36
C ASP A 340 -1.54 -10.40 22.40
N SER A 341 -2.24 -10.47 23.54
CA SER A 341 -3.47 -9.74 23.76
C SER A 341 -3.25 -8.25 23.98
N GLU A 342 -2.05 -7.83 24.28
CA GLU A 342 -1.70 -6.42 24.51
C GLU A 342 -1.28 -5.73 23.22
N ASN A 343 -0.88 -6.49 22.20
CA ASN A 343 -0.53 -5.96 20.90
C ASN A 343 -1.77 -5.85 19.99
N GLU A 344 -2.00 -4.68 19.44
CA GLU A 344 -3.17 -4.36 18.60
C GLU A 344 -2.91 -4.53 17.10
N GLY A 345 -1.63 -4.56 16.67
CA GLY A 345 -1.27 -4.84 15.30
C GLY A 345 -1.41 -6.31 14.92
N LEU A 346 -1.39 -6.62 13.65
CA LEU A 346 -1.34 -7.97 13.11
C LEU A 346 0.10 -8.43 12.92
N LEU A 347 0.99 -7.55 12.45
CA LEU A 347 2.39 -7.81 12.18
C LEU A 347 3.30 -7.05 13.13
N LEU A 348 4.38 -7.70 13.54
CA LEU A 348 5.51 -7.13 14.28
C LEU A 348 6.55 -6.53 13.32
N HIS A 349 7.47 -5.73 13.86
CA HIS A 349 8.71 -5.31 13.18
C HIS A 349 8.47 -4.52 11.89
N GLY A 350 7.57 -3.56 11.92
CA GLY A 350 7.43 -2.56 10.86
C GLY A 350 8.24 -1.30 11.15
N VAL A 351 8.53 -0.53 10.12
CA VAL A 351 9.19 0.79 10.25
C VAL A 351 8.38 1.83 9.49
N TYR A 352 7.94 2.89 10.17
CA TYR A 352 7.25 4.00 9.50
C TYR A 352 8.25 4.98 8.85
N ALA A 353 9.00 5.72 9.65
CA ALA A 353 9.98 6.69 9.17
C ALA A 353 11.21 6.67 10.11
N HIS A 354 12.21 5.88 9.73
CA HIS A 354 13.38 5.62 10.56
C HIS A 354 14.17 6.92 10.85
N ALA A 355 14.38 7.76 9.83
CA ALA A 355 15.09 9.03 9.96
C ALA A 355 14.41 10.01 10.94
N GLU A 356 13.10 9.87 11.15
CA GLU A 356 12.31 10.69 12.09
C GLU A 356 12.18 10.04 13.48
N GLY A 357 12.74 8.84 13.68
CA GLY A 357 12.54 8.08 14.92
C GLY A 357 11.10 7.64 15.14
N LYS A 358 10.31 7.46 14.07
CA LYS A 358 8.86 7.27 14.12
C LYS A 358 8.47 5.86 13.72
N GLY A 359 7.78 5.15 14.62
CA GLY A 359 7.25 3.80 14.38
C GLY A 359 8.35 2.83 13.97
N ILE A 360 9.48 2.83 14.68
CA ILE A 360 10.58 1.89 14.48
C ILE A 360 10.27 0.64 15.29
N ASP A 361 10.37 -0.51 14.61
CA ASP A 361 10.13 -1.82 15.22
C ASP A 361 8.71 -1.98 15.81
N GLU A 362 7.72 -1.34 15.18
CA GLU A 362 6.33 -1.31 15.65
C GLU A 362 5.36 -1.78 14.57
N PRO A 363 4.21 -2.36 14.93
CA PRO A 363 3.09 -2.56 14.01
C PRO A 363 2.69 -1.26 13.30
N ASN A 364 2.26 -1.40 12.06
CA ASN A 364 1.70 -0.27 11.30
C ASN A 364 0.47 -0.70 10.47
N LEU A 365 -0.44 0.25 10.25
CA LEU A 365 -1.76 -0.05 9.65
C LEU A 365 -1.67 -0.60 8.23
N TRP A 366 -0.70 -0.13 7.44
CA TRP A 366 -0.57 -0.63 6.06
C TRP A 366 0.02 -2.05 6.03
N GLY A 367 0.97 -2.39 6.90
CA GLY A 367 1.47 -3.74 7.03
C GLY A 367 0.36 -4.71 7.40
N ASP A 368 -0.44 -4.35 8.40
CA ASP A 368 -1.61 -5.12 8.84
C ASP A 368 -2.62 -5.32 7.70
N TYR A 369 -2.96 -4.23 6.99
CA TYR A 369 -3.90 -4.27 5.88
C TYR A 369 -3.40 -5.16 4.74
N PHE A 370 -2.17 -4.96 4.26
CA PHE A 370 -1.64 -5.72 3.13
C PHE A 370 -1.41 -7.20 3.46
N TYR A 371 -1.07 -7.52 4.70
CA TYR A 371 -1.03 -8.91 5.15
C TYR A 371 -2.42 -9.56 5.03
N MET A 372 -3.45 -8.90 5.53
CA MET A 372 -4.82 -9.42 5.46
C MET A 372 -5.34 -9.43 4.00
N GLU A 373 -5.03 -8.43 3.21
CA GLU A 373 -5.39 -8.40 1.77
C GLU A 373 -4.73 -9.56 1.02
N ALA A 374 -3.45 -9.85 1.24
CA ALA A 374 -2.78 -10.97 0.60
C ALA A 374 -3.41 -12.33 0.96
N LEU A 375 -3.79 -12.52 2.22
CA LEU A 375 -4.54 -13.70 2.65
C LEU A 375 -5.89 -13.80 1.95
N MET A 376 -6.65 -12.70 1.82
CA MET A 376 -7.92 -12.67 1.09
C MET A 376 -7.75 -13.02 -0.39
N ARG A 377 -6.71 -12.51 -1.03
CA ARG A 377 -6.36 -12.83 -2.43
C ARG A 377 -6.04 -14.32 -2.63
N LEU A 378 -5.38 -14.95 -1.65
CA LEU A 378 -5.08 -16.38 -1.66
C LEU A 378 -6.33 -17.23 -1.38
N ALA A 379 -7.15 -16.83 -0.40
CA ALA A 379 -8.35 -17.54 0.01
C ALA A 379 -9.46 -17.52 -1.06
N LYS A 380 -9.59 -16.41 -1.76
CA LYS A 380 -10.66 -16.16 -2.74
C LYS A 380 -10.08 -15.66 -4.06
N PRO A 381 -9.66 -16.54 -4.99
CA PRO A 381 -9.04 -16.13 -6.26
C PRO A 381 -9.87 -15.15 -7.10
N SER A 382 -11.21 -15.19 -6.97
CA SER A 382 -12.14 -14.27 -7.63
C SER A 382 -12.42 -12.99 -6.85
N TRP A 383 -11.78 -12.80 -5.70
CA TRP A 383 -11.99 -11.60 -4.89
C TRP A 383 -11.58 -10.34 -5.66
N GLN A 384 -12.46 -9.34 -5.60
CA GLN A 384 -12.22 -8.05 -6.23
C GLN A 384 -11.54 -7.12 -5.23
N ARG A 385 -10.31 -6.74 -5.53
CA ARG A 385 -9.55 -5.79 -4.71
C ARG A 385 -10.26 -4.44 -4.62
N TYR A 386 -9.94 -3.70 -3.59
CA TYR A 386 -10.53 -2.38 -3.37
C TYR A 386 -9.88 -1.27 -4.22
N TRP A 387 -8.64 -1.52 -4.65
CA TRP A 387 -7.87 -0.65 -5.55
C TRP A 387 -8.45 -0.60 -6.96
#